data_513aa304b1e976e256f6ff0d31e6ec36
#
_entry.id   513aa304b1e976e256f6ff0d31e6ec36
#
_cell.length_a   1.000
_cell.length_b   1.000
_cell.length_c   1.000
_cell.angle_alpha   90.00
_cell.angle_beta   90.00
_cell.angle_gamma   90.00
#
_symmetry.space_group_name_H-M   'P 1'
#
loop_
_entity.id
_entity.type
_entity.pdbx_description
1 polymer ?
#
loop_
_entity_poly.entity_id
_entity_poly.type
_entity_poly.pdbx_seq_one_letter_code
_entity_poly.pdbx_strand_id
1 'polypeptide(L)'
;MRKEDKNSIIEQIAATVKEYGHFYLVDVTAMNATATSALRRDCFKSGIKLMVVKNTLLHKALESLEEDFSPLYDSLKGTTAVMFCNTANVPAKLIKDKAKDGIPGLKAAYAEESFYIGADQLDALVAIKSKNEVIADIVALLQSPAKNVISALQSGGNTLHGVLKTLGERPE
;
A
#
# COMPACT_ATOMS: atom_id res chain seq x y z
N MET A 1 26.47 20.49 7.26
CA MET A 1 26.39 19.42 6.27
C MET A 1 27.18 19.85 5.05
N ARG A 2 28.24 19.13 4.73
CA ARG A 2 29.12 19.42 3.59
C ARG A 2 28.39 19.17 2.27
N LYS A 3 28.88 19.70 1.15
CA LYS A 3 28.28 19.54 -0.17
C LYS A 3 28.35 18.05 -0.62
N GLU A 4 29.43 17.39 -0.28
CA GLU A 4 29.67 15.96 -0.56
C GLU A 4 28.64 15.07 0.16
N ASP A 5 28.38 15.32 1.47
CA ASP A 5 27.36 14.59 2.23
C ASP A 5 25.96 14.71 1.64
N LYS A 6 25.63 15.89 1.07
CA LYS A 6 24.33 16.12 0.44
C LYS A 6 24.18 15.31 -0.85
N ASN A 7 25.23 15.25 -1.66
CA ASN A 7 25.22 14.52 -2.90
C ASN A 7 25.10 13.01 -2.64
N SER A 8 25.84 12.47 -1.66
CA SER A 8 25.74 11.05 -1.31
C SER A 8 24.33 10.68 -0.81
N ILE A 9 23.67 11.57 -0.06
CA ILE A 9 22.28 11.34 0.38
C ILE A 9 21.32 11.40 -0.80
N ILE A 10 21.48 12.34 -1.74
CA ILE A 10 20.66 12.43 -2.96
C ILE A 10 20.79 11.15 -3.77
N GLU A 11 22.01 10.64 -3.97
CA GLU A 11 22.26 9.40 -4.68
C GLU A 11 21.63 8.19 -3.97
N GLN A 12 21.73 8.13 -2.64
CA GLN A 12 21.08 7.07 -1.85
C GLN A 12 19.55 7.10 -1.97
N ILE A 13 18.94 8.29 -1.95
CA ILE A 13 17.49 8.43 -2.13
C ILE A 13 17.10 8.01 -3.55
N ALA A 14 17.81 8.49 -4.57
CA ALA A 14 17.55 8.14 -5.96
C ALA A 14 17.69 6.63 -6.20
N ALA A 15 18.71 5.99 -5.64
CA ALA A 15 18.89 4.55 -5.70
C ALA A 15 17.73 3.81 -5.01
N THR A 16 17.30 4.31 -3.83
CA THR A 16 16.17 3.70 -3.11
C THR A 16 14.86 3.88 -3.88
N VAL A 17 14.60 5.02 -4.51
CA VAL A 17 13.40 5.21 -5.35
C VAL A 17 13.39 4.26 -6.53
N LYS A 18 14.53 4.00 -7.16
CA LYS A 18 14.66 3.03 -8.26
C LYS A 18 14.49 1.56 -7.80
N GLU A 19 14.90 1.25 -6.57
CA GLU A 19 14.77 -0.09 -5.99
C GLU A 19 13.30 -0.43 -5.67
N TYR A 20 12.54 0.56 -5.16
CA TYR A 20 11.15 0.41 -4.76
C TYR A 20 10.25 1.09 -5.78
N GLY A 21 9.35 0.33 -6.42
CA GLY A 21 8.43 0.86 -7.45
C GLY A 21 7.40 1.86 -6.93
N HIS A 22 7.17 1.92 -5.62
CA HIS A 22 6.14 2.77 -5.01
C HIS A 22 6.68 3.51 -3.79
N PHE A 23 6.29 4.77 -3.65
CA PHE A 23 6.62 5.54 -2.45
C PHE A 23 5.47 6.46 -2.03
N TYR A 24 5.39 6.73 -0.73
CA TYR A 24 4.36 7.55 -0.08
C TYR A 24 5.01 8.68 0.67
N LEU A 25 4.49 9.89 0.49
CA LEU A 25 4.87 11.09 1.23
C LEU A 25 3.86 11.30 2.36
N VAL A 26 4.34 11.20 3.59
CA VAL A 26 3.51 11.21 4.78
C VAL A 26 3.92 12.33 5.71
N ASP A 27 2.95 13.00 6.30
CA ASP A 27 3.18 13.97 7.37
C ASP A 27 3.27 13.27 8.72
N VAL A 28 4.40 13.42 9.37
CA VAL A 28 4.66 12.92 10.72
C VAL A 28 4.79 14.04 11.75
N THR A 29 4.37 15.25 11.39
CA THR A 29 4.36 16.42 12.29
C THR A 29 3.44 16.13 13.47
N ALA A 30 3.83 16.57 14.66
CA ALA A 30 3.10 16.37 15.91
C ALA A 30 3.01 14.91 16.43
N MET A 31 3.68 13.95 15.83
CA MET A 31 3.83 12.61 16.43
C MET A 31 4.81 12.63 17.61
N ASN A 32 4.42 12.04 18.73
CA ASN A 32 5.34 11.85 19.85
C ASN A 32 6.35 10.72 19.56
N ALA A 33 7.44 10.66 20.34
CA ALA A 33 8.52 9.69 20.14
C ALA A 33 8.04 8.24 20.21
N THR A 34 7.08 7.94 21.09
CA THR A 34 6.52 6.60 21.24
C THR A 34 5.73 6.18 20.01
N ALA A 35 4.87 7.04 19.48
CA ALA A 35 4.10 6.81 18.26
C ALA A 35 5.02 6.65 17.03
N THR A 36 6.03 7.51 16.90
CA THR A 36 7.03 7.42 15.82
C THR A 36 7.80 6.10 15.88
N SER A 37 8.19 5.66 17.08
CA SER A 37 8.89 4.38 17.27
C SER A 37 7.97 3.18 16.93
N ALA A 38 6.70 3.24 17.33
CA ALA A 38 5.71 2.23 16.97
C ALA A 38 5.48 2.17 15.46
N LEU A 39 5.31 3.34 14.80
CA LEU A 39 5.16 3.43 13.34
C LEU A 39 6.36 2.80 12.62
N ARG A 40 7.59 3.09 13.04
CA ARG A 40 8.81 2.51 12.44
C ARG A 40 8.85 0.99 12.58
N ARG A 41 8.44 0.44 13.74
CA ARG A 41 8.37 -1.02 13.95
C ARG A 41 7.32 -1.68 13.05
N ASP A 42 6.16 -1.06 12.92
CA ASP A 42 5.08 -1.59 12.10
C ASP A 42 5.43 -1.49 10.61
N CYS A 43 6.07 -0.39 10.16
CA CYS A 43 6.63 -0.28 8.82
C CYS A 43 7.65 -1.40 8.54
N PHE A 44 8.56 -1.64 9.46
CA PHE A 44 9.56 -2.70 9.31
C PHE A 44 8.93 -4.10 9.21
N LYS A 45 7.93 -4.40 10.04
CA LYS A 45 7.18 -5.67 9.98
C LYS A 45 6.46 -5.86 8.64
N SER A 46 5.99 -4.77 8.04
CA SER A 46 5.27 -4.76 6.76
C SER A 46 6.20 -4.66 5.55
N GLY A 47 7.52 -4.69 5.73
CA GLY A 47 8.49 -4.56 4.65
C GLY A 47 8.56 -3.17 4.04
N ILE A 48 8.12 -2.13 4.77
CA ILE A 48 8.14 -0.73 4.33
C ILE A 48 9.40 -0.07 4.89
N LYS A 49 10.19 0.56 4.03
CA LYS A 49 11.36 1.36 4.42
C LYS A 49 10.92 2.80 4.69
N LEU A 50 10.89 3.20 5.95
CA LEU A 50 10.54 4.55 6.37
C LEU A 50 11.81 5.42 6.51
N MET A 51 11.86 6.52 5.77
CA MET A 51 12.94 7.52 5.85
C MET A 51 12.34 8.91 6.06
N VAL A 52 12.93 9.68 6.96
CA VAL A 52 12.63 11.12 7.11
C VAL A 52 13.72 11.91 6.42
N VAL A 53 13.35 12.67 5.41
CA VAL A 53 14.29 13.35 4.52
C VAL A 53 13.93 14.83 4.44
N LYS A 54 14.93 15.66 4.22
CA LYS A 54 14.72 17.10 3.97
C LYS A 54 14.11 17.26 2.56
N ASN A 55 13.01 18.02 2.46
CA ASN A 55 12.26 18.20 1.21
C ASN A 55 13.15 18.68 0.04
N THR A 56 14.09 19.57 0.30
CA THR A 56 15.02 20.08 -0.74
C THR A 56 15.97 19.00 -1.28
N LEU A 57 16.32 17.97 -0.48
CA LEU A 57 17.14 16.85 -0.94
C LEU A 57 16.31 15.85 -1.70
N LEU A 58 15.07 15.61 -1.25
CA LEU A 58 14.12 14.77 -1.94
C LEU A 58 13.77 15.34 -3.32
N HIS A 59 13.49 16.65 -3.41
CA HIS A 59 13.24 17.34 -4.68
C HIS A 59 14.39 17.12 -5.68
N LYS A 60 15.63 17.35 -5.26
CA LYS A 60 16.81 17.14 -6.11
C LYS A 60 17.01 15.67 -6.49
N ALA A 61 16.68 14.73 -5.60
CA ALA A 61 16.74 13.32 -5.90
C ALA A 61 15.70 12.93 -6.97
N LEU A 62 14.49 13.47 -6.88
CA LEU A 62 13.43 13.24 -7.87
C LEU A 62 13.75 13.90 -9.21
N GLU A 63 14.33 15.11 -9.22
CA GLU A 63 14.81 15.78 -10.46
C GLU A 63 15.93 15.01 -11.18
N SER A 64 16.73 14.23 -10.45
CA SER A 64 17.79 13.39 -11.04
C SER A 64 17.28 12.09 -11.67
N LEU A 65 16.00 11.76 -11.50
CA LEU A 65 15.34 10.61 -12.11
C LEU A 65 14.79 10.99 -13.48
N GLU A 66 14.60 10.00 -14.34
CA GLU A 66 14.10 10.18 -15.70
C GLU A 66 12.59 10.44 -15.75
N GLU A 67 11.88 10.16 -14.68
CA GLU A 67 10.43 10.33 -14.56
C GLU A 67 10.05 11.74 -14.08
N ASP A 68 8.94 12.26 -14.61
CA ASP A 68 8.41 13.58 -14.26
C ASP A 68 7.58 13.51 -12.96
N PHE A 69 8.18 13.92 -11.84
CA PHE A 69 7.54 14.03 -10.53
C PHE A 69 6.99 15.44 -10.21
N SER A 70 6.81 16.29 -11.22
CA SER A 70 6.33 17.67 -11.06
C SER A 70 5.07 17.80 -10.20
N PRO A 71 4.05 16.93 -10.31
CA PRO A 71 2.83 17.03 -9.50
C PRO A 71 3.06 16.84 -7.99
N LEU A 72 4.16 16.20 -7.59
CA LEU A 72 4.46 15.93 -6.17
C LEU A 72 5.14 17.12 -5.47
N TYR A 73 5.72 18.06 -6.22
CA TYR A 73 6.51 19.14 -5.62
C TYR A 73 5.68 20.07 -4.76
N ASP A 74 4.43 20.34 -5.12
CA ASP A 74 3.52 21.16 -4.32
C ASP A 74 3.20 20.54 -2.95
N SER A 75 3.29 19.22 -2.84
CA SER A 75 3.05 18.46 -1.60
C SER A 75 4.27 18.42 -0.68
N LEU A 76 5.46 18.85 -1.11
CA LEU A 76 6.71 18.87 -0.35
C LEU A 76 6.80 20.06 0.62
N LYS A 77 5.75 20.36 1.37
CA LYS A 77 5.72 21.44 2.38
C LYS A 77 5.73 20.83 3.79
N GLY A 78 6.47 21.46 4.71
CA GLY A 78 6.57 21.01 6.11
C GLY A 78 7.44 19.76 6.28
N THR A 79 7.22 19.02 7.37
CA THR A 79 7.94 17.77 7.67
C THR A 79 7.41 16.64 6.79
N THR A 80 8.29 15.95 6.10
CA THR A 80 7.91 14.85 5.21
C THR A 80 8.71 13.59 5.54
N ALA A 81 8.00 12.52 5.78
CA ALA A 81 8.56 11.18 5.81
C ALA A 81 8.21 10.45 4.51
N VAL A 82 9.15 9.69 3.99
CA VAL A 82 8.95 8.87 2.79
C VAL A 82 8.88 7.41 3.21
N MET A 83 7.85 6.72 2.78
CA MET A 83 7.66 5.28 2.93
C MET A 83 7.86 4.62 1.58
N PHE A 84 8.86 3.79 1.44
CA PHE A 84 9.15 3.01 0.23
C PHE A 84 8.60 1.59 0.40
N CYS A 85 7.98 1.06 -0.64
CA CYS A 85 7.39 -0.28 -0.63
C CYS A 85 7.35 -0.91 -2.04
N ASN A 86 7.23 -2.23 -2.08
CA ASN A 86 7.07 -2.98 -3.33
C ASN A 86 5.59 -3.25 -3.66
N THR A 87 4.70 -3.10 -2.67
CA THR A 87 3.26 -3.33 -2.85
C THR A 87 2.51 -2.05 -2.52
N ALA A 88 1.74 -1.54 -3.47
CA ALA A 88 1.11 -0.24 -3.38
C ALA A 88 0.12 -0.10 -2.19
N ASN A 89 -0.66 -1.14 -1.86
CA ASN A 89 -1.73 -1.04 -0.87
C ASN A 89 -1.27 -1.11 0.61
N VAL A 90 -0.07 -1.65 0.87
CA VAL A 90 0.39 -1.92 2.25
C VAL A 90 0.60 -0.64 3.07
N PRO A 91 1.32 0.40 2.57
CA PRO A 91 1.46 1.64 3.30
C PRO A 91 0.14 2.38 3.51
N ALA A 92 -0.76 2.34 2.52
CA ALA A 92 -2.07 2.98 2.62
C ALA A 92 -2.92 2.38 3.75
N LYS A 93 -2.96 1.05 3.87
CA LYS A 93 -3.63 0.34 4.97
C LYS A 93 -3.03 0.71 6.32
N LEU A 94 -1.69 0.72 6.41
CA LEU A 94 -0.98 1.06 7.65
C LEU A 94 -1.24 2.52 8.07
N ILE A 95 -1.25 3.46 7.13
CA ILE A 95 -1.60 4.86 7.39
C ILE A 95 -3.05 4.93 7.89
N LYS A 96 -4.01 4.26 7.25
CA LYS A 96 -5.42 4.25 7.65
C LYS A 96 -5.62 3.70 9.06
N ASP A 97 -4.93 2.61 9.40
CA ASP A 97 -5.02 1.97 10.73
C ASP A 97 -4.43 2.85 11.84
N LYS A 98 -3.41 3.65 11.52
CA LYS A 98 -2.70 4.50 12.49
C LYS A 98 -3.23 5.93 12.55
N ALA A 99 -3.92 6.40 11.55
CA ALA A 99 -4.46 7.77 11.47
C ALA A 99 -5.69 7.98 12.38
N LYS A 100 -5.57 7.64 13.68
CA LYS A 100 -6.66 7.82 14.65
C LYS A 100 -7.04 9.30 14.85
N ASP A 101 -6.05 10.20 14.69
CA ASP A 101 -6.22 11.66 14.84
C ASP A 101 -5.80 12.41 13.56
N GLY A 102 -5.88 11.74 12.39
CA GLY A 102 -5.40 12.29 11.12
C GLY A 102 -3.87 12.31 10.97
N ILE A 103 -3.14 11.71 11.90
CA ILE A 103 -1.68 11.63 11.91
C ILE A 103 -1.28 10.16 12.09
N PRO A 104 -0.45 9.59 11.17
CA PRO A 104 0.23 10.18 10.02
C PRO A 104 -0.71 10.54 8.87
N GLY A 105 -0.58 11.76 8.33
CA GLY A 105 -1.39 12.25 7.21
C GLY A 105 -0.75 11.93 5.85
N LEU A 106 -1.54 11.46 4.88
CA LEU A 106 -1.06 11.31 3.51
C LEU A 106 -0.96 12.68 2.84
N LYS A 107 0.21 13.04 2.31
CA LYS A 107 0.42 14.23 1.47
C LYS A 107 0.25 13.90 0.01
N ALA A 108 0.99 12.92 -0.44
CA ALA A 108 0.94 12.40 -1.79
C ALA A 108 1.51 10.99 -1.84
N ALA A 109 1.20 10.25 -2.90
CA ALA A 109 1.78 8.94 -3.16
C ALA A 109 2.06 8.77 -4.66
N TYR A 110 3.08 8.00 -4.95
CA TYR A 110 3.36 7.48 -6.29
C TYR A 110 3.18 5.97 -6.25
N ALA A 111 2.20 5.48 -6.98
CA ALA A 111 1.88 4.05 -7.03
C ALA A 111 1.36 3.67 -8.42
N GLU A 112 1.85 2.54 -8.96
CA GLU A 112 1.46 2.01 -10.28
C GLU A 112 1.54 3.10 -11.37
N GLU A 113 2.67 3.81 -11.44
CA GLU A 113 2.94 4.89 -12.42
C GLU A 113 1.93 6.06 -12.38
N SER A 114 1.20 6.19 -11.28
CA SER A 114 0.17 7.21 -11.09
C SER A 114 0.43 8.04 -9.84
N PHE A 115 0.03 9.31 -9.91
CA PHE A 115 0.19 10.26 -8.80
C PHE A 115 -1.13 10.43 -8.06
N TYR A 116 -1.08 10.28 -6.76
CA TYR A 116 -2.20 10.47 -5.84
C TYR A 116 -1.85 11.61 -4.89
N ILE A 117 -2.60 12.71 -4.96
CA ILE A 117 -2.33 13.93 -4.18
C ILE A 117 -3.49 14.16 -3.20
N GLY A 118 -3.15 14.36 -1.92
CA GLY A 118 -4.09 14.65 -0.86
C GLY A 118 -4.55 13.44 -0.06
N ALA A 119 -5.12 13.73 1.11
CA ALA A 119 -5.59 12.70 2.05
C ALA A 119 -6.82 11.93 1.52
N ASP A 120 -7.63 12.57 0.67
CA ASP A 120 -8.86 11.99 0.09
C ASP A 120 -8.57 10.76 -0.79
N GLN A 121 -7.37 10.67 -1.35
CA GLN A 121 -6.95 9.55 -2.20
C GLN A 121 -6.55 8.29 -1.40
N LEU A 122 -6.55 8.37 -0.06
CA LEU A 122 -6.14 7.25 0.78
C LEU A 122 -7.03 6.01 0.57
N ASP A 123 -8.34 6.19 0.45
CA ASP A 123 -9.26 5.07 0.23
C ASP A 123 -9.07 4.42 -1.15
N ALA A 124 -8.78 5.21 -2.18
CA ALA A 124 -8.41 4.69 -3.51
C ALA A 124 -7.12 3.87 -3.44
N LEU A 125 -6.09 4.35 -2.74
CA LEU A 125 -4.82 3.66 -2.54
C LEU A 125 -4.97 2.35 -1.75
N VAL A 126 -5.87 2.29 -0.78
CA VAL A 126 -6.19 1.06 -0.03
C VAL A 126 -6.87 0.02 -0.94
N ALA A 127 -7.68 0.48 -1.91
CA ALA A 127 -8.39 -0.37 -2.85
C ALA A 127 -7.52 -0.88 -4.01
N ILE A 128 -6.34 -0.31 -4.24
CA ILE A 128 -5.40 -0.77 -5.28
C ILE A 128 -5.01 -2.23 -4.99
N LYS A 129 -5.20 -3.07 -6.00
CA LYS A 129 -4.78 -4.47 -5.98
C LYS A 129 -3.39 -4.60 -6.63
N SER A 130 -2.58 -5.49 -6.10
CA SER A 130 -1.31 -5.82 -6.73
C SER A 130 -1.55 -6.50 -8.09
N LYS A 131 -0.56 -6.43 -9.00
CA LYS A 131 -0.63 -7.07 -10.32
C LYS A 131 -1.03 -8.56 -10.23
N ASN A 132 -0.46 -9.28 -9.26
CA ASN A 132 -0.76 -10.70 -9.07
C ASN A 132 -2.20 -10.92 -8.57
N GLU A 133 -2.72 -10.04 -7.71
CA GLU A 133 -4.11 -10.08 -7.24
C GLU A 133 -5.09 -9.83 -8.39
N VAL A 134 -4.80 -8.86 -9.27
CA VAL A 134 -5.64 -8.59 -10.45
C VAL A 134 -5.65 -9.78 -11.40
N ILE A 135 -4.50 -10.40 -11.65
CA ILE A 135 -4.42 -11.63 -12.48
C ILE A 135 -5.23 -12.77 -11.83
N ALA A 136 -5.11 -12.96 -10.52
CA ALA A 136 -5.87 -13.98 -9.79
C ALA A 136 -7.39 -13.75 -9.88
N ASP A 137 -7.83 -12.50 -9.78
CA ASP A 137 -9.24 -12.12 -9.96
C ASP A 137 -9.74 -12.44 -11.36
N ILE A 138 -8.96 -12.13 -12.40
CA ILE A 138 -9.31 -12.43 -13.79
C ILE A 138 -9.43 -13.96 -13.98
N VAL A 139 -8.48 -14.72 -13.48
CA VAL A 139 -8.52 -16.19 -13.54
C VAL A 139 -9.73 -16.74 -12.78
N ALA A 140 -10.02 -16.20 -11.59
CA ALA A 140 -11.20 -16.60 -10.81
C ALA A 140 -12.51 -16.28 -11.56
N LEU A 141 -12.59 -15.13 -12.21
CA LEU A 141 -13.75 -14.72 -13.01
C LEU A 141 -13.96 -15.65 -14.20
N LEU A 142 -12.89 -16.03 -14.91
CA LEU A 142 -12.96 -16.98 -16.02
C LEU A 142 -13.33 -18.40 -15.58
N GLN A 143 -12.94 -18.82 -14.39
CA GLN A 143 -13.28 -20.11 -13.82
C GLN A 143 -14.68 -20.15 -13.16
N SER A 144 -15.24 -19.01 -12.82
CA SER A 144 -16.49 -18.90 -12.06
C SER A 144 -17.68 -19.56 -12.78
N PRO A 145 -17.90 -19.43 -14.10
CA PRO A 145 -18.99 -20.15 -14.79
C PRO A 145 -18.88 -21.66 -14.66
N ALA A 146 -17.67 -22.21 -14.83
CA ALA A 146 -17.44 -23.65 -14.71
C ALA A 146 -17.67 -24.15 -13.28
N LYS A 147 -17.15 -23.42 -12.28
CA LYS A 147 -17.38 -23.74 -10.86
C LYS A 147 -18.86 -23.66 -10.48
N ASN A 148 -19.58 -22.66 -10.98
CA ASN A 148 -21.01 -22.50 -10.70
C ASN A 148 -21.84 -23.66 -11.28
N VAL A 149 -21.54 -24.12 -12.51
CA VAL A 149 -22.21 -25.26 -13.12
C VAL A 149 -21.93 -26.54 -12.34
N ILE A 150 -20.67 -26.80 -11.99
CA ILE A 150 -20.30 -27.98 -11.20
C ILE A 150 -20.99 -27.94 -9.82
N SER A 151 -20.98 -26.78 -9.16
CA SER A 151 -21.64 -26.61 -7.87
C SER A 151 -23.17 -26.83 -7.97
N ALA A 152 -23.80 -26.33 -9.01
CA ALA A 152 -25.23 -26.56 -9.26
C ALA A 152 -25.57 -28.04 -9.48
N LEU A 153 -24.73 -28.76 -10.22
CA LEU A 153 -24.89 -30.20 -10.43
C LEU A 153 -24.69 -31.02 -9.14
N GLN A 154 -23.70 -30.61 -8.32
CA GLN A 154 -23.40 -31.28 -7.05
C GLN A 154 -24.40 -30.92 -5.94
N SER A 155 -25.03 -29.76 -5.99
CA SER A 155 -25.95 -29.28 -4.95
C SER A 155 -27.17 -30.21 -4.79
N GLY A 156 -27.71 -30.74 -5.89
CA GLY A 156 -28.81 -31.73 -5.86
C GLY A 156 -28.44 -32.99 -5.07
N GLY A 157 -27.25 -33.55 -5.36
CA GLY A 157 -26.75 -34.72 -4.64
C GLY A 157 -26.47 -34.44 -3.15
N ASN A 158 -25.87 -33.31 -2.83
CA ASN A 158 -25.60 -32.92 -1.46
C ASN A 158 -26.88 -32.67 -0.64
N THR A 159 -27.91 -32.09 -1.26
CA THR A 159 -29.20 -31.85 -0.61
C THR A 159 -29.90 -33.20 -0.30
N LEU A 160 -29.91 -34.12 -1.25
CA LEU A 160 -30.48 -35.47 -1.03
C LEU A 160 -29.70 -36.24 0.04
N HIS A 161 -28.38 -36.19 0.01
CA HIS A 161 -27.53 -36.79 1.05
C HIS A 161 -27.78 -36.19 2.44
N GLY A 162 -27.91 -34.87 2.54
CA GLY A 162 -28.26 -34.19 3.77
C GLY A 162 -29.62 -34.58 4.31
N VAL A 163 -30.65 -34.68 3.45
CA VAL A 163 -31.99 -35.11 3.86
C VAL A 163 -31.99 -36.57 4.34
N LEU A 164 -31.31 -37.46 3.63
CA LEU A 164 -31.19 -38.86 4.04
C LEU A 164 -30.48 -39.02 5.38
N LYS A 165 -29.42 -38.24 5.61
CA LYS A 165 -28.69 -38.26 6.87
C LYS A 165 -29.56 -37.76 8.04
N THR A 166 -30.29 -36.66 7.87
CA THR A 166 -31.21 -36.13 8.89
C THR A 166 -32.39 -37.06 9.19
N LEU A 167 -32.89 -37.83 8.17
CA LEU A 167 -33.90 -38.82 8.39
C LEU A 167 -33.37 -40.06 9.12
N GLY A 168 -32.12 -40.46 8.85
CA GLY A 168 -31.48 -41.59 9.56
C GLY A 168 -31.05 -41.30 11.00
N GLU A 169 -30.86 -40.03 11.34
CA GLU A 169 -30.49 -39.57 12.67
C GLU A 169 -31.71 -39.20 13.56
N ARG A 170 -32.96 -39.30 13.05
CA ARG A 170 -34.15 -39.08 13.88
C ARG A 170 -34.35 -40.25 14.84
N PRO A 171 -34.31 -40.01 16.16
CA PRO A 171 -34.75 -41.03 17.11
C PRO A 171 -36.26 -41.24 16.94
N GLU A 172 -36.70 -42.51 16.97
CA GLU A 172 -38.11 -42.92 17.01
C GLU A 172 -38.81 -42.37 18.24
#